data_bd17a18b86f1b19c53530833cf6bf1f2
#
_entry.id   bd17a18b86f1b19c53530833cf6bf1f2
#
_cell.length_a   1.000
_cell.length_b   1.000
_cell.length_c   1.000
_cell.angle_alpha   90.00
_cell.angle_beta   90.00
_cell.angle_gamma   90.00
#
_symmetry.space_group_name_H-M   'P 1'
#
loop_
_entity.id
_entity.type
_entity.pdbx_description
1 polymer ?
#
loop_
_entity_poly.entity_id
_entity_poly.type
_entity_poly.pdbx_seq_one_letter_code
_entity_poly.pdbx_strand_id
1 'polypeptide(L)'
;MATIVSPEASATVLGGQRNFPAPLTQAWGRPRTRRHSIGDYERTGQFVIDARNEAPDMFVDATTKNWSALAWKDVGRPYRVEKWAQSKRDYESQTGQPLPVIEGWRRFNQAFHQFFLTDIPDAQAQARRAFVSAVASVDRHDAQEAIEDMLRLAIWNKVMRVEDGVWDPRGKRSLFAGMDLKKPRILFLGAADGYEAMQLAAMYPGGEIVLVDYDEFCATERFGKFPLEYPFLGIDEATGHQRVWYRDEMPIHFEVADIRDLRYGHEFDVVVSIGLLEHFPDEHKAECIEMHRRFLKPGGYVVMTTPRNQFKSRVYYNLLSDFVNHGYRELMDVNQMGLYAHENGLEILRAGVIKAHNGLIMKCR
;
A
#
# COMPACT_ATOMS: atom_id res chain seq x y z
N MET A 1 -0.90 16.05 -16.10
CA MET A 1 0.12 15.51 -16.93
C MET A 1 1.21 14.91 -16.12
N ALA A 2 1.68 13.75 -16.54
CA ALA A 2 2.83 13.11 -15.93
C ALA A 2 4.08 13.39 -16.76
N THR A 3 5.14 13.82 -16.15
CA THR A 3 6.46 13.94 -16.77
C THR A 3 7.28 12.70 -16.43
N ILE A 4 7.80 12.05 -17.46
CA ILE A 4 8.72 10.93 -17.30
C ILE A 4 10.14 11.47 -17.34
N VAL A 5 10.92 11.20 -16.31
CA VAL A 5 12.33 11.59 -16.21
C VAL A 5 13.19 10.39 -16.59
N SER A 6 13.89 10.45 -17.71
CA SER A 6 14.82 9.42 -18.18
C SER A 6 16.24 9.64 -17.64
N PRO A 7 17.14 8.65 -17.70
CA PRO A 7 18.54 8.78 -17.27
C PRO A 7 19.32 9.89 -17.97
N GLU A 8 18.93 10.22 -19.19
CA GLU A 8 19.61 11.19 -20.06
C GLU A 8 19.08 12.61 -19.89
N ALA A 9 18.38 12.91 -18.79
CA ALA A 9 17.90 14.22 -18.39
C ALA A 9 16.87 14.89 -19.33
N SER A 10 16.35 14.21 -20.32
CA SER A 10 15.24 14.73 -21.12
C SER A 10 13.92 14.33 -20.48
N ALA A 11 13.09 15.30 -20.15
CA ALA A 11 11.71 15.01 -19.77
C ALA A 11 10.95 14.57 -21.03
N THR A 12 10.54 13.33 -21.11
CA THR A 12 9.68 12.82 -22.18
C THR A 12 8.24 12.87 -21.72
N VAL A 13 7.41 13.59 -22.45
CA VAL A 13 5.95 13.60 -22.21
C VAL A 13 5.35 12.44 -22.97
N LEU A 14 4.78 11.50 -22.24
CA LEU A 14 4.01 10.39 -22.83
C LEU A 14 2.52 10.68 -22.65
N GLY A 15 1.82 10.73 -23.78
CA GLY A 15 0.36 10.99 -23.85
C GLY A 15 0.00 12.47 -23.85
N GLY A 16 -1.04 12.82 -24.59
CA GLY A 16 -1.64 14.10 -24.97
C GLY A 16 -1.12 15.37 -24.32
N GLN A 17 -0.96 16.37 -25.13
CA GLN A 17 -0.35 17.68 -24.86
C GLN A 17 -0.98 18.43 -23.66
N ARG A 18 -0.57 18.13 -22.48
CA ARG A 18 -0.74 19.04 -21.37
C ARG A 18 0.65 19.54 -21.00
N ASN A 19 0.89 20.85 -21.01
CA ASN A 19 2.16 21.44 -20.61
C ASN A 19 2.26 21.48 -19.09
N PHE A 20 3.15 20.69 -18.53
CA PHE A 20 3.51 20.81 -17.13
C PHE A 20 4.78 21.64 -16.96
N PRO A 21 4.85 22.44 -15.88
CA PRO A 21 6.10 23.08 -15.53
C PRO A 21 7.18 22.02 -15.29
N ALA A 22 8.42 22.37 -15.56
CA ALA A 22 9.56 21.48 -15.38
C ALA A 22 9.56 20.85 -13.97
N PRO A 23 9.83 19.54 -13.86
CA PRO A 23 9.79 18.89 -12.57
C PRO A 23 10.74 19.54 -11.59
N LEU A 24 10.25 19.79 -10.37
CA LEU A 24 11.06 20.33 -9.26
C LEU A 24 12.33 19.50 -8.96
N THR A 25 12.45 18.31 -9.56
CA THR A 25 13.65 17.47 -9.51
C THR A 25 14.87 18.08 -10.13
N GLN A 26 14.75 18.97 -11.11
CA GLN A 26 15.89 19.62 -11.75
C GLN A 26 16.58 20.63 -10.84
N ALA A 27 15.86 21.24 -9.91
CA ALA A 27 16.41 22.24 -9.01
C ALA A 27 17.36 21.67 -7.92
N TRP A 28 17.39 20.34 -7.71
CA TRP A 28 18.08 19.73 -6.57
C TRP A 28 19.12 18.67 -6.92
N GLY A 29 19.53 18.56 -8.15
CA GLY A 29 20.70 17.77 -8.62
C GLY A 29 20.64 16.24 -8.47
N ARG A 30 19.66 15.68 -7.77
CA ARG A 30 19.37 14.24 -7.73
C ARG A 30 17.87 14.02 -7.81
N PRO A 31 17.38 13.22 -8.77
CA PRO A 31 15.98 12.85 -8.81
C PRO A 31 15.65 12.06 -7.54
N ARG A 32 14.87 12.67 -6.68
CA ARG A 32 14.27 11.97 -5.55
C ARG A 32 13.09 11.19 -6.10
N THR A 33 13.09 9.90 -5.85
CA THR A 33 12.00 8.95 -6.21
C THR A 33 10.67 9.25 -5.52
N ARG A 34 10.54 10.42 -4.97
CA ARG A 34 9.52 10.87 -4.06
C ARG A 34 8.51 11.73 -4.77
N ARG A 35 7.49 11.17 -5.39
CA ARG A 35 6.43 12.04 -5.86
C ARG A 35 5.26 11.34 -6.47
N HIS A 36 4.61 10.57 -5.65
CA HIS A 36 3.35 9.96 -6.02
C HIS A 36 2.33 10.03 -4.88
N SER A 37 2.58 10.87 -3.86
CA SER A 37 1.58 11.05 -2.82
C SER A 37 0.47 12.00 -3.30
N ILE A 38 -0.75 11.70 -2.96
CA ILE A 38 -1.91 12.57 -3.20
C ILE A 38 -1.65 13.96 -2.61
N GLY A 39 -1.04 14.04 -1.42
CA GLY A 39 -0.71 15.30 -0.79
C GLY A 39 0.30 16.15 -1.56
N ASP A 40 1.27 15.52 -2.26
CA ASP A 40 2.18 16.28 -3.13
C ASP A 40 1.45 16.83 -4.36
N TYR A 41 0.52 16.07 -4.93
CA TYR A 41 -0.32 16.54 -6.03
C TYR A 41 -1.23 17.69 -5.60
N GLU A 42 -1.92 17.59 -4.47
CA GLU A 42 -2.78 18.64 -3.95
C GLU A 42 -2.02 19.94 -3.70
N ARG A 43 -0.76 19.87 -3.25
CA ARG A 43 0.10 21.05 -3.04
C ARG A 43 0.67 21.63 -4.33
N THR A 44 1.04 20.80 -5.29
CA THR A 44 1.80 21.22 -6.47
C THR A 44 1.02 21.10 -7.78
N GLY A 45 -0.07 20.35 -7.79
CA GLY A 45 -0.81 19.99 -9.00
C GLY A 45 0.01 19.16 -9.99
N GLN A 46 1.05 18.47 -9.51
CA GLN A 46 1.99 17.75 -10.36
C GLN A 46 2.27 16.35 -9.89
N PHE A 47 2.28 15.41 -10.85
CA PHE A 47 2.84 14.09 -10.68
C PHE A 47 4.10 13.92 -11.54
N VAL A 48 5.10 13.25 -10.99
CA VAL A 48 6.33 12.90 -11.70
C VAL A 48 6.48 11.39 -11.73
N ILE A 49 6.57 10.83 -12.94
CA ILE A 49 6.95 9.43 -13.14
C ILE A 49 8.43 9.37 -13.49
N ASP A 50 9.18 8.56 -12.74
CA ASP A 50 10.57 8.29 -13.05
C ASP A 50 10.68 7.06 -13.95
N ALA A 51 10.80 7.30 -15.26
CA ALA A 51 10.93 6.25 -16.27
C ALA A 51 12.32 5.57 -16.30
N ARG A 52 13.33 6.13 -15.62
CA ARG A 52 14.66 5.51 -15.50
C ARG A 52 14.64 4.20 -14.75
N ASN A 53 13.59 3.99 -14.04
CA ASN A 53 13.49 2.88 -13.13
C ASN A 53 12.53 1.87 -13.72
N GLU A 54 13.02 1.07 -14.63
CA GLU A 54 12.43 -0.22 -14.88
C GLU A 54 12.20 -0.93 -13.55
N ALA A 55 11.17 -1.75 -13.47
CA ALA A 55 10.91 -2.50 -12.25
C ALA A 55 12.16 -3.31 -11.90
N PRO A 56 12.86 -3.03 -10.78
CA PRO A 56 14.00 -3.85 -10.42
C PRO A 56 13.49 -5.27 -10.18
N ASP A 57 14.30 -6.27 -10.48
CA ASP A 57 13.93 -7.65 -10.20
C ASP A 57 14.04 -7.91 -8.68
N MET A 58 12.99 -7.49 -7.98
CA MET A 58 12.86 -7.64 -6.52
C MET A 58 12.15 -8.95 -6.13
N PHE A 59 11.65 -9.68 -7.14
CA PHE A 59 10.91 -10.93 -6.96
C PHE A 59 11.63 -12.05 -7.69
N VAL A 60 11.99 -13.08 -6.92
CA VAL A 60 12.68 -14.27 -7.41
C VAL A 60 11.72 -15.42 -7.63
N ASP A 61 12.09 -16.32 -8.52
CA ASP A 61 11.40 -17.60 -8.71
C ASP A 61 11.37 -18.38 -7.39
N ALA A 62 10.18 -18.78 -6.98
CA ALA A 62 9.95 -19.53 -5.76
C ALA A 62 9.38 -20.93 -6.01
N THR A 63 9.25 -21.33 -7.28
CA THR A 63 8.70 -22.65 -7.68
C THR A 63 9.62 -23.79 -7.28
N THR A 64 10.92 -23.55 -7.24
CA THR A 64 11.94 -24.57 -6.85
C THR A 64 12.05 -24.75 -5.35
N LYS A 65 11.46 -23.86 -4.55
CA LYS A 65 11.52 -23.95 -3.09
C LYS A 65 10.57 -25.03 -2.59
N ASN A 66 11.09 -25.95 -1.80
CA ASN A 66 10.25 -26.97 -1.18
C ASN A 66 9.51 -26.42 0.05
N TRP A 67 8.34 -25.84 -0.20
CA TRP A 67 7.48 -25.27 0.82
C TRP A 67 6.94 -26.34 1.80
N SER A 68 6.76 -27.58 1.34
CA SER A 68 6.30 -28.70 2.19
C SER A 68 7.35 -29.13 3.22
N ALA A 69 8.62 -28.77 3.03
CA ALA A 69 9.68 -29.05 4.00
C ALA A 69 9.75 -28.03 5.12
N LEU A 70 9.07 -26.90 5.00
CA LEU A 70 9.00 -25.88 6.04
C LEU A 70 7.94 -26.22 7.07
N ALA A 71 8.25 -26.00 8.33
CA ALA A 71 7.27 -26.13 9.41
C ALA A 71 7.31 -24.88 10.32
N TRP A 72 6.21 -24.63 11.01
CA TRP A 72 6.11 -23.49 11.94
C TRP A 72 7.17 -23.50 13.04
N LYS A 73 7.64 -24.66 13.46
CA LYS A 73 8.76 -24.78 14.42
C LYS A 73 10.07 -24.21 13.89
N ASP A 74 10.26 -24.17 12.55
CA ASP A 74 11.50 -23.73 11.90
C ASP A 74 11.45 -22.23 11.55
N VAL A 75 10.27 -21.71 11.19
CA VAL A 75 10.08 -20.31 10.80
C VAL A 75 9.55 -19.43 11.92
N GLY A 76 9.00 -20.03 12.99
CA GLY A 76 8.34 -19.31 14.08
C GLY A 76 7.02 -18.66 13.68
N ARG A 77 6.29 -18.13 14.65
CA ARG A 77 5.03 -17.43 14.39
C ARG A 77 5.28 -15.95 14.04
N PRO A 78 4.35 -15.31 13.30
CA PRO A 78 4.41 -13.87 13.05
C PRO A 78 4.56 -13.05 14.32
N TYR A 79 5.20 -11.88 14.18
CA TYR A 79 5.31 -10.93 15.29
C TYR A 79 3.99 -10.20 15.45
N ARG A 80 3.30 -10.44 16.55
CA ARG A 80 2.09 -9.73 16.91
C ARG A 80 2.45 -8.32 17.43
N VAL A 81 1.81 -7.31 16.85
CA VAL A 81 1.91 -5.94 17.36
C VAL A 81 0.98 -5.82 18.56
N GLU A 82 1.52 -5.40 19.69
CA GLU A 82 0.77 -5.35 20.96
C GLU A 82 0.38 -3.92 21.37
N LYS A 83 1.09 -2.93 20.86
CA LYS A 83 0.81 -1.53 21.16
C LYS A 83 -0.32 -1.01 20.28
N TRP A 84 -1.44 -0.69 20.90
CA TRP A 84 -2.64 -0.18 20.23
C TRP A 84 -2.77 1.34 20.35
N ALA A 85 -3.61 1.92 19.49
CA ALA A 85 -3.98 3.32 19.53
C ALA A 85 -4.56 3.74 20.89
N GLN A 86 -4.29 4.96 21.33
CA GLN A 86 -4.85 5.49 22.58
C GLN A 86 -6.37 5.46 22.53
N SER A 87 -6.97 5.90 21.43
CA SER A 87 -8.42 5.88 21.25
C SER A 87 -9.06 4.49 21.36
N LYS A 88 -8.34 3.42 20.97
CA LYS A 88 -8.78 2.04 21.19
C LYS A 88 -8.76 1.69 22.67
N ARG A 89 -7.68 2.01 23.38
CA ARG A 89 -7.57 1.76 24.83
C ARG A 89 -8.63 2.53 25.61
N ASP A 90 -8.87 3.77 25.25
CA ASP A 90 -9.87 4.63 25.91
C ASP A 90 -11.28 4.04 25.72
N TYR A 91 -11.63 3.64 24.50
CA TYR A 91 -12.89 2.99 24.22
C TYR A 91 -13.07 1.70 25.05
N GLU A 92 -12.08 0.82 25.03
CA GLU A 92 -12.10 -0.44 25.76
C GLU A 92 -12.15 -0.24 27.30
N SER A 93 -11.43 0.76 27.80
CA SER A 93 -11.46 1.13 29.22
C SER A 93 -12.80 1.73 29.66
N GLN A 94 -13.42 2.56 28.83
CA GLN A 94 -14.68 3.23 29.15
C GLN A 94 -15.89 2.32 29.04
N THR A 95 -15.87 1.40 28.06
CA THR A 95 -17.03 0.56 27.75
C THR A 95 -16.93 -0.85 28.31
N GLY A 96 -15.72 -1.29 28.67
CA GLY A 96 -15.45 -2.69 29.01
C GLY A 96 -15.62 -3.66 27.84
N GLN A 97 -15.78 -3.15 26.62
CA GLN A 97 -15.98 -3.94 25.39
C GLN A 97 -14.83 -3.69 24.40
N PRO A 98 -14.44 -4.69 23.60
CA PRO A 98 -13.46 -4.48 22.54
C PRO A 98 -13.97 -3.46 21.52
N LEU A 99 -13.07 -2.63 20.99
CA LEU A 99 -13.41 -1.69 19.91
C LEU A 99 -13.96 -2.49 18.71
N PRO A 100 -15.17 -2.17 18.21
CA PRO A 100 -15.74 -2.87 17.06
C PRO A 100 -14.78 -2.82 15.85
N VAL A 101 -14.67 -3.95 15.16
CA VAL A 101 -13.68 -4.10 14.06
C VAL A 101 -13.88 -3.03 12.99
N ILE A 102 -15.13 -2.77 12.59
CA ILE A 102 -15.45 -1.76 11.59
C ILE A 102 -15.03 -0.34 12.04
N GLU A 103 -15.24 -0.01 13.30
CA GLU A 103 -14.86 1.28 13.86
C GLU A 103 -13.33 1.41 13.96
N GLY A 104 -12.64 0.33 14.29
CA GLY A 104 -11.18 0.28 14.29
C GLY A 104 -10.60 0.57 12.90
N TRP A 105 -11.18 -0.02 11.86
CA TRP A 105 -10.77 0.22 10.47
C TRP A 105 -11.11 1.62 9.99
N ARG A 106 -12.28 2.14 10.32
CA ARG A 106 -12.64 3.54 10.00
C ARG A 106 -11.63 4.51 10.59
N ARG A 107 -11.26 4.35 11.84
CA ARG A 107 -10.23 5.19 12.50
C ARG A 107 -8.87 5.04 11.83
N PHE A 108 -8.47 3.82 11.48
CA PHE A 108 -7.24 3.59 10.74
C PHE A 108 -7.26 4.31 9.38
N ASN A 109 -8.31 4.14 8.58
CA ASN A 109 -8.41 4.74 7.26
C ASN A 109 -8.39 6.26 7.33
N GLN A 110 -9.11 6.85 8.27
CA GLN A 110 -9.12 8.30 8.49
C GLN A 110 -7.75 8.82 8.91
N ALA A 111 -7.10 8.19 9.88
CA ALA A 111 -5.79 8.58 10.34
C ALA A 111 -4.72 8.43 9.25
N PHE A 112 -4.78 7.35 8.49
CA PHE A 112 -3.86 7.08 7.40
C PHE A 112 -4.05 8.06 6.24
N HIS A 113 -5.28 8.38 5.88
CA HIS A 113 -5.60 9.39 4.88
C HIS A 113 -5.08 10.78 5.31
N GLN A 114 -5.38 11.19 6.53
CA GLN A 114 -4.89 12.44 7.09
C GLN A 114 -3.36 12.52 7.11
N PHE A 115 -2.69 11.41 7.34
CA PHE A 115 -1.24 11.34 7.28
C PHE A 115 -0.69 11.72 5.89
N PHE A 116 -1.32 11.24 4.80
CA PHE A 116 -0.91 11.62 3.45
C PHE A 116 -1.20 13.07 3.10
N LEU A 117 -2.27 13.65 3.65
CA LEU A 117 -2.64 15.04 3.43
C LEU A 117 -1.79 16.02 4.25
N THR A 118 -1.10 15.57 5.30
CA THR A 118 -0.33 16.43 6.18
C THR A 118 0.90 17.00 5.46
N ASP A 119 1.01 18.33 5.42
CA ASP A 119 2.25 19.00 5.02
C ASP A 119 3.29 18.90 6.14
N ILE A 120 4.19 17.92 6.01
CA ILE A 120 5.20 17.62 7.04
C ILE A 120 6.14 18.80 7.32
N PRO A 121 6.68 19.54 6.32
CA PRO A 121 7.49 20.73 6.57
C PRO A 121 6.78 21.79 7.41
N ASP A 122 5.53 22.11 7.09
CA ASP A 122 4.75 23.10 7.82
C ASP A 122 4.39 22.61 9.22
N ALA A 123 3.96 21.37 9.39
CA ALA A 123 3.69 20.76 10.67
C ALA A 123 4.94 20.75 11.58
N GLN A 124 6.11 20.42 11.02
CA GLN A 124 7.38 20.50 11.74
C GLN A 124 7.73 21.93 12.17
N ALA A 125 7.47 22.92 11.32
CA ALA A 125 7.69 24.32 11.66
C ALA A 125 6.75 24.78 12.79
N GLN A 126 5.49 24.31 12.78
CA GLN A 126 4.52 24.58 13.87
C GLN A 126 4.95 23.93 15.18
N ALA A 127 5.32 22.67 15.19
CA ALA A 127 5.77 21.95 16.39
C ALA A 127 7.05 22.61 17.00
N ARG A 128 7.97 23.08 16.15
CA ARG A 128 9.14 23.84 16.63
C ARG A 128 8.75 25.17 17.28
N ARG A 129 7.79 25.91 16.71
CA ARG A 129 7.28 27.16 17.30
C ARG A 129 6.60 26.89 18.65
N ALA A 130 5.78 25.83 18.72
CA ALA A 130 5.13 25.43 19.97
C ALA A 130 6.15 25.09 21.06
N PHE A 131 7.21 24.34 20.72
CA PHE A 131 8.30 24.04 21.66
C PHE A 131 9.00 25.29 22.18
N VAL A 132 9.37 26.21 21.30
CA VAL A 132 10.02 27.46 21.69
C VAL A 132 9.11 28.28 22.60
N SER A 133 7.81 28.35 22.31
CA SER A 133 6.83 29.05 23.13
C SER A 133 6.69 28.41 24.52
N ALA A 134 6.57 27.08 24.58
CA ALA A 134 6.45 26.32 25.82
C ALA A 134 7.71 26.47 26.74
N VAL A 135 8.88 26.44 26.12
CA VAL A 135 10.14 26.69 26.84
C VAL A 135 10.20 28.12 27.38
N ALA A 136 9.76 29.11 26.60
CA ALA A 136 9.74 30.52 27.01
C ALA A 136 8.74 30.78 28.16
N SER A 137 7.62 30.06 28.19
CA SER A 137 6.62 30.12 29.25
C SER A 137 6.92 29.21 30.46
N VAL A 138 8.01 28.43 30.38
CA VAL A 138 8.40 27.41 31.40
C VAL A 138 7.33 26.34 31.58
N ASP A 139 6.51 26.10 30.56
CA ASP A 139 5.51 25.05 30.57
C ASP A 139 6.13 23.71 30.16
N ARG A 140 6.28 22.82 31.16
CA ARG A 140 6.89 21.50 30.92
C ARG A 140 6.00 20.54 30.15
N HIS A 141 4.67 20.65 30.33
CA HIS A 141 3.71 19.76 29.65
C HIS A 141 3.67 20.09 28.17
N ASP A 142 3.46 21.34 27.81
CA ASP A 142 3.43 21.80 26.44
C ASP A 142 4.78 21.56 25.71
N ALA A 143 5.90 21.71 26.43
CA ALA A 143 7.23 21.41 25.88
C ALA A 143 7.40 19.92 25.60
N GLN A 144 6.89 19.04 26.45
CA GLN A 144 6.92 17.60 26.22
C GLN A 144 6.05 17.22 25.03
N GLU A 145 4.81 17.72 24.94
CA GLU A 145 3.93 17.46 23.79
C GLU A 145 4.57 17.94 22.48
N ALA A 146 5.15 19.13 22.46
CA ALA A 146 5.82 19.66 21.28
C ALA A 146 7.03 18.80 20.86
N ILE A 147 7.79 18.24 21.81
CA ILE A 147 8.88 17.29 21.53
C ILE A 147 8.32 16.00 20.91
N GLU A 148 7.25 15.46 21.47
CA GLU A 148 6.60 14.24 20.96
C GLU A 148 6.09 14.46 19.54
N ASP A 149 5.49 15.59 19.25
CA ASP A 149 5.06 15.98 17.91
C ASP A 149 6.23 16.13 16.94
N MET A 150 7.31 16.78 17.36
CA MET A 150 8.52 16.88 16.54
C MET A 150 9.11 15.50 16.20
N LEU A 151 9.15 14.59 17.17
CA LEU A 151 9.63 13.22 16.95
C LEU A 151 8.70 12.44 16.02
N ARG A 152 7.38 12.53 16.24
CA ARG A 152 6.36 11.93 15.39
C ARG A 152 6.49 12.40 13.95
N LEU A 153 6.56 13.72 13.74
CA LEU A 153 6.69 14.29 12.40
C LEU A 153 8.04 13.98 11.74
N ALA A 154 9.13 13.84 12.50
CA ALA A 154 10.41 13.39 11.98
C ALA A 154 10.33 11.93 11.49
N ILE A 155 9.66 11.07 12.25
CA ILE A 155 9.38 9.69 11.87
C ILE A 155 8.49 9.65 10.63
N TRP A 156 7.42 10.43 10.60
CA TRP A 156 6.52 10.55 9.45
C TRP A 156 7.25 11.01 8.19
N ASN A 157 8.07 12.05 8.28
CA ASN A 157 8.89 12.49 7.17
C ASN A 157 9.80 11.38 6.64
N LYS A 158 10.37 10.57 7.55
CA LYS A 158 11.18 9.41 7.15
C LYS A 158 10.33 8.30 6.55
N VAL A 159 9.15 8.06 7.09
CA VAL A 159 8.20 7.04 6.61
C VAL A 159 7.61 7.45 5.28
N MET A 160 7.18 8.68 5.09
CA MET A 160 6.76 9.18 3.78
C MET A 160 7.88 9.03 2.73
N ARG A 161 9.15 9.17 3.14
CA ARG A 161 10.30 8.85 2.27
C ARG A 161 10.52 7.36 2.08
N VAL A 162 10.04 6.51 2.99
CA VAL A 162 10.08 5.04 2.88
C VAL A 162 8.85 4.54 2.18
N GLU A 163 7.73 5.22 2.34
CA GLU A 163 6.48 4.91 1.63
C GLU A 163 6.49 5.37 0.18
N ASP A 164 7.31 6.34 -0.16
CA ASP A 164 7.78 6.44 -1.54
C ASP A 164 8.31 5.08 -2.01
N GLY A 165 8.49 4.17 -1.14
CA GLY A 165 8.93 2.82 -1.33
C GLY A 165 7.84 1.77 -1.30
N VAL A 166 6.84 1.91 -0.46
CA VAL A 166 5.62 1.08 -0.50
C VAL A 166 4.76 1.50 -1.68
N TRP A 167 4.69 2.79 -1.93
CA TRP A 167 4.06 3.43 -3.07
C TRP A 167 5.01 3.64 -4.25
N ASP A 168 6.24 3.12 -4.18
CA ASP A 168 7.16 3.17 -5.29
C ASP A 168 6.55 2.41 -6.47
N PRO A 169 6.16 3.10 -7.55
CA PRO A 169 5.59 2.45 -8.72
C PRO A 169 6.48 1.33 -9.27
N ARG A 170 7.80 1.44 -9.07
CA ARG A 170 8.76 0.41 -9.47
C ARG A 170 8.60 -0.87 -8.67
N GLY A 171 8.45 -0.75 -7.34
CA GLY A 171 8.19 -1.89 -6.47
C GLY A 171 6.88 -2.58 -6.82
N LYS A 172 5.83 -1.81 -7.11
CA LYS A 172 4.55 -2.36 -7.56
C LYS A 172 4.65 -2.99 -8.94
N ARG A 173 5.36 -2.36 -9.89
CA ARG A 173 5.61 -2.98 -11.19
C ARG A 173 6.43 -4.27 -11.07
N SER A 174 7.43 -4.31 -10.18
CA SER A 174 8.16 -5.55 -9.88
C SER A 174 7.25 -6.63 -9.30
N LEU A 175 6.34 -6.26 -8.38
CA LEU A 175 5.36 -7.20 -7.82
C LEU A 175 4.49 -7.80 -8.93
N PHE A 176 4.00 -6.97 -9.86
CA PHE A 176 3.07 -7.40 -10.89
C PHE A 176 3.73 -7.93 -12.16
N ALA A 177 5.04 -7.86 -12.29
CA ALA A 177 5.74 -8.29 -13.49
C ALA A 177 5.69 -9.82 -13.68
N GLY A 178 5.71 -10.25 -14.95
CA GLY A 178 5.85 -11.67 -15.33
C GLY A 178 4.57 -12.51 -15.20
N MET A 179 3.40 -11.90 -15.07
CA MET A 179 2.12 -12.59 -15.20
C MET A 179 1.71 -12.64 -16.68
N ASP A 180 1.17 -13.77 -17.10
CA ASP A 180 0.57 -13.91 -18.45
C ASP A 180 -0.91 -13.50 -18.38
N LEU A 181 -1.17 -12.21 -18.63
CA LEU A 181 -2.49 -11.61 -18.51
C LEU A 181 -2.84 -10.82 -19.77
N LYS A 182 -4.07 -11.00 -20.23
CA LYS A 182 -4.65 -10.24 -21.34
C LYS A 182 -6.02 -9.72 -20.92
N LYS A 183 -6.17 -8.39 -20.86
CA LYS A 183 -7.42 -7.72 -20.45
C LYS A 183 -8.01 -8.31 -19.16
N PRO A 184 -7.21 -8.36 -18.07
CA PRO A 184 -7.62 -9.10 -16.88
C PRO A 184 -8.78 -8.43 -16.17
N ARG A 185 -9.68 -9.24 -15.63
CA ARG A 185 -10.62 -8.82 -14.61
C ARG A 185 -9.92 -8.93 -13.25
N ILE A 186 -9.76 -7.81 -12.56
CA ILE A 186 -8.98 -7.68 -11.33
C ILE A 186 -9.92 -7.46 -10.15
N LEU A 187 -9.79 -8.25 -9.09
CA LEU A 187 -10.45 -8.02 -7.80
C LEU A 187 -9.42 -7.59 -6.77
N PHE A 188 -9.66 -6.47 -6.10
CA PHE A 188 -8.80 -6.00 -5.03
C PHE A 188 -9.55 -6.01 -3.69
N LEU A 189 -9.14 -6.89 -2.78
CA LEU A 189 -9.72 -7.08 -1.45
C LEU A 189 -9.02 -6.19 -0.42
N GLY A 190 -9.78 -5.36 0.30
CA GLY A 190 -9.23 -4.32 1.17
C GLY A 190 -8.57 -3.21 0.36
N ALA A 191 -9.31 -2.68 -0.61
CA ALA A 191 -8.74 -1.88 -1.69
C ALA A 191 -8.32 -0.46 -1.32
N ALA A 192 -8.83 0.08 -0.22
CA ALA A 192 -8.53 1.42 0.24
C ALA A 192 -8.72 2.51 -0.84
N ASP A 193 -7.66 2.98 -1.49
CA ASP A 193 -7.71 3.94 -2.61
C ASP A 193 -7.57 3.29 -4.00
N GLY A 194 -7.35 1.98 -4.07
CA GLY A 194 -7.27 1.23 -5.31
C GLY A 194 -5.96 1.37 -6.09
N TYR A 195 -4.96 2.04 -5.53
CA TYR A 195 -3.71 2.37 -6.22
C TYR A 195 -3.05 1.16 -6.91
N GLU A 196 -2.90 0.05 -6.19
CA GLU A 196 -2.21 -1.13 -6.70
C GLU A 196 -2.96 -1.82 -7.83
N ALA A 197 -4.28 -1.86 -7.77
CA ALA A 197 -5.09 -2.42 -8.85
C ALA A 197 -5.01 -1.56 -10.11
N MET A 198 -5.00 -0.23 -9.97
CA MET A 198 -4.79 0.69 -11.09
C MET A 198 -3.39 0.54 -11.70
N GLN A 199 -2.35 0.37 -10.88
CA GLN A 199 -0.99 0.11 -11.38
C GLN A 199 -0.92 -1.24 -12.11
N LEU A 200 -1.60 -2.27 -11.60
CA LEU A 200 -1.69 -3.58 -12.27
C LEU A 200 -2.42 -3.45 -13.62
N ALA A 201 -3.55 -2.75 -13.65
CA ALA A 201 -4.31 -2.52 -14.89
C ALA A 201 -3.53 -1.71 -15.94
N ALA A 202 -2.70 -0.76 -15.53
CA ALA A 202 -1.82 -0.06 -16.45
C ALA A 202 -0.79 -0.99 -17.10
N MET A 203 -0.30 -1.98 -16.37
CA MET A 203 0.65 -2.98 -16.89
C MET A 203 -0.03 -4.02 -17.81
N TYR A 204 -1.30 -4.31 -17.57
CA TYR A 204 -2.11 -5.29 -18.33
C TYR A 204 -3.44 -4.64 -18.72
N PRO A 205 -3.43 -3.73 -19.71
CA PRO A 205 -4.56 -2.87 -20.01
C PRO A 205 -5.75 -3.60 -20.65
N GLY A 206 -6.88 -2.89 -20.72
CA GLY A 206 -8.09 -3.34 -21.43
C GLY A 206 -9.01 -4.24 -20.61
N GLY A 207 -8.68 -4.48 -19.33
CA GLY A 207 -9.53 -5.24 -18.41
C GLY A 207 -10.39 -4.35 -17.52
N GLU A 208 -11.00 -4.96 -16.50
CA GLU A 208 -11.89 -4.33 -15.52
C GLU A 208 -11.30 -4.44 -14.11
N ILE A 209 -11.51 -3.42 -13.29
CA ILE A 209 -11.10 -3.39 -11.88
C ILE A 209 -12.34 -3.38 -11.00
N VAL A 210 -12.40 -4.30 -10.05
CA VAL A 210 -13.36 -4.30 -8.94
C VAL A 210 -12.59 -4.07 -7.65
N LEU A 211 -12.84 -2.93 -7.01
CA LEU A 211 -12.29 -2.57 -5.71
C LEU A 211 -13.32 -2.90 -4.63
N VAL A 212 -12.89 -3.59 -3.59
CA VAL A 212 -13.76 -3.92 -2.46
C VAL A 212 -13.12 -3.45 -1.16
N ASP A 213 -13.86 -2.64 -0.43
CA ASP A 213 -13.54 -2.31 0.95
C ASP A 213 -14.85 -2.19 1.73
N TYR A 214 -14.86 -2.51 3.01
CA TYR A 214 -16.08 -2.43 3.78
C TYR A 214 -16.29 -1.08 4.47
N ASP A 215 -15.30 -0.19 4.40
CA ASP A 215 -15.38 1.17 4.91
C ASP A 215 -15.79 2.13 3.78
N GLU A 216 -17.00 2.69 3.88
CA GLU A 216 -17.51 3.69 2.94
C GLU A 216 -16.59 4.91 2.80
N PHE A 217 -15.80 5.22 3.84
CA PHE A 217 -14.78 6.26 3.77
C PHE A 217 -13.73 5.96 2.68
N CYS A 218 -13.41 4.70 2.44
CA CYS A 218 -12.52 4.32 1.35
C CYS A 218 -13.13 4.64 -0.02
N ALA A 219 -14.42 4.34 -0.20
CA ALA A 219 -15.11 4.62 -1.46
C ALA A 219 -15.26 6.12 -1.74
N THR A 220 -15.60 6.93 -0.73
CA THR A 220 -15.95 8.35 -0.88
C THR A 220 -14.76 9.28 -0.78
N GLU A 221 -13.86 9.04 0.19
CA GLU A 221 -12.75 9.94 0.50
C GLU A 221 -11.43 9.48 -0.10
N ARG A 222 -11.05 8.20 0.08
CA ARG A 222 -9.77 7.71 -0.41
C ARG A 222 -9.79 7.49 -1.92
N PHE A 223 -10.60 6.57 -2.40
CA PHE A 223 -10.77 6.33 -3.83
C PHE A 223 -11.58 7.45 -4.49
N GLY A 224 -12.68 7.91 -3.89
CA GLY A 224 -13.56 8.93 -4.47
C GLY A 224 -12.82 10.22 -4.81
N LYS A 225 -11.92 10.66 -3.95
CA LYS A 225 -11.08 11.86 -4.15
C LYS A 225 -9.71 11.56 -4.74
N PHE A 226 -9.42 10.31 -5.10
CA PHE A 226 -8.18 9.99 -5.78
C PHE A 226 -8.13 10.71 -7.14
N PRO A 227 -7.05 11.43 -7.47
CA PRO A 227 -7.00 12.26 -8.66
C PRO A 227 -7.20 11.47 -9.96
N LEU A 228 -8.08 11.95 -10.84
CA LEU A 228 -8.36 11.31 -12.13
C LEU A 228 -7.13 11.28 -13.03
N GLU A 229 -6.30 12.33 -12.93
CA GLU A 229 -5.07 12.48 -13.71
C GLU A 229 -3.85 11.83 -13.07
N TYR A 230 -4.04 10.97 -12.05
CA TYR A 230 -2.91 10.28 -11.45
C TYR A 230 -2.27 9.34 -12.48
N PRO A 231 -0.95 9.44 -12.70
CA PRO A 231 -0.27 8.72 -13.76
C PRO A 231 0.21 7.33 -13.31
N PHE A 232 -0.13 6.33 -14.09
CA PHE A 232 0.35 4.97 -13.93
C PHE A 232 1.19 4.58 -15.15
N LEU A 233 2.44 4.22 -14.92
CA LEU A 233 3.28 3.74 -16.01
C LEU A 233 2.96 2.26 -16.32
N GLY A 234 2.57 2.01 -17.54
CA GLY A 234 2.23 0.70 -18.05
C GLY A 234 2.65 0.53 -19.50
N ILE A 235 1.89 -0.27 -20.23
CA ILE A 235 2.11 -0.54 -21.66
C ILE A 235 0.89 -0.10 -22.48
N ASP A 236 1.11 0.21 -23.73
CA ASP A 236 0.08 0.33 -24.73
C ASP A 236 -0.18 -1.06 -25.35
N GLU A 237 -1.42 -1.52 -25.31
CA GLU A 237 -1.78 -2.87 -25.79
C GLU A 237 -1.50 -3.07 -27.28
N ALA A 238 -1.70 -2.04 -28.09
CA ALA A 238 -1.57 -2.13 -29.53
C ALA A 238 -0.11 -2.13 -29.99
N THR A 239 0.76 -1.41 -29.31
CA THR A 239 2.15 -1.18 -29.73
C THR A 239 3.17 -1.92 -28.86
N GLY A 240 2.79 -2.34 -27.66
CA GLY A 240 3.70 -2.89 -26.65
C GLY A 240 4.68 -1.89 -26.05
N HIS A 241 4.60 -0.61 -26.43
CA HIS A 241 5.47 0.44 -25.90
C HIS A 241 4.99 0.95 -24.54
N GLN A 242 5.89 1.59 -23.80
CA GLN A 242 5.52 2.25 -22.56
C GLN A 242 4.46 3.32 -22.81
N ARG A 243 3.44 3.33 -21.96
CA ARG A 243 2.38 4.34 -21.94
C ARG A 243 2.07 4.76 -20.51
N VAL A 244 1.71 6.02 -20.33
CA VAL A 244 1.10 6.51 -19.09
C VAL A 244 -0.40 6.38 -19.22
N TRP A 245 -0.99 5.69 -18.27
CA TRP A 245 -2.42 5.55 -18.09
C TRP A 245 -2.88 6.47 -16.97
N TYR A 246 -4.11 6.92 -17.04
CA TYR A 246 -4.74 7.74 -16.02
C TYR A 246 -5.96 7.00 -15.45
N ARG A 247 -6.35 7.36 -14.22
CA ARG A 247 -7.46 6.71 -13.56
C ARG A 247 -8.75 6.78 -14.37
N ASP A 248 -9.04 7.90 -15.02
CA ASP A 248 -10.25 8.11 -15.82
C ASP A 248 -10.29 7.29 -17.12
N GLU A 249 -9.17 6.67 -17.51
CA GLU A 249 -9.09 5.74 -18.64
C GLU A 249 -9.38 4.28 -18.24
N MET A 250 -9.53 3.99 -16.94
CA MET A 250 -9.66 2.63 -16.43
C MET A 250 -11.10 2.32 -16.05
N PRO A 251 -11.67 1.18 -16.48
CA PRO A 251 -12.97 0.71 -16.00
C PRO A 251 -12.86 0.24 -14.55
N ILE A 252 -13.31 1.07 -13.61
CA ILE A 252 -13.20 0.78 -12.17
C ILE A 252 -14.58 0.81 -11.54
N HIS A 253 -14.91 -0.27 -10.83
CA HIS A 253 -16.08 -0.36 -9.97
C HIS A 253 -15.62 -0.47 -8.51
N PHE A 254 -16.21 0.32 -7.61
CA PHE A 254 -15.98 0.22 -6.18
C PHE A 254 -17.22 -0.34 -5.48
N GLU A 255 -17.05 -1.43 -4.75
CA GLU A 255 -18.09 -2.08 -3.95
C GLU A 255 -17.78 -1.91 -2.47
N VAL A 256 -18.72 -1.32 -1.71
CA VAL A 256 -18.63 -1.23 -0.25
C VAL A 256 -19.27 -2.49 0.34
N ALA A 257 -18.44 -3.46 0.72
CA ALA A 257 -18.88 -4.74 1.23
C ALA A 257 -17.82 -5.38 2.14
N ASP A 258 -18.27 -6.24 3.05
CA ASP A 258 -17.36 -7.19 3.69
C ASP A 258 -16.96 -8.25 2.65
N ILE A 259 -15.66 -8.50 2.55
CA ILE A 259 -15.11 -9.49 1.58
C ILE A 259 -15.69 -10.89 1.78
N ARG A 260 -16.19 -11.21 2.98
CA ARG A 260 -16.87 -12.47 3.32
C ARG A 260 -18.27 -12.58 2.69
N ASP A 261 -18.90 -11.44 2.43
CA ASP A 261 -20.27 -11.36 1.91
C ASP A 261 -20.35 -11.30 0.39
N LEU A 262 -19.21 -11.18 -0.28
CA LEU A 262 -19.14 -11.14 -1.74
C LEU A 262 -19.74 -12.40 -2.39
N ARG A 263 -20.44 -12.22 -3.49
CA ARG A 263 -21.18 -13.28 -4.22
C ARG A 263 -20.67 -13.50 -5.64
N TYR A 264 -19.40 -13.17 -5.90
CA TYR A 264 -18.78 -13.49 -7.17
C TYR A 264 -18.51 -15.00 -7.30
N GLY A 265 -18.51 -15.50 -8.55
CA GLY A 265 -18.01 -16.81 -8.90
C GLY A 265 -16.50 -16.78 -9.19
N HIS A 266 -16.02 -17.80 -9.90
CA HIS A 266 -14.63 -17.83 -10.39
C HIS A 266 -14.47 -16.93 -11.63
N GLU A 267 -14.47 -15.62 -11.42
CA GLU A 267 -14.61 -14.63 -12.49
C GLU A 267 -13.37 -13.76 -12.70
N PHE A 268 -12.43 -13.78 -11.77
CA PHE A 268 -11.29 -12.88 -11.79
C PHE A 268 -10.02 -13.56 -12.28
N ASP A 269 -9.29 -12.87 -13.13
CA ASP A 269 -7.99 -13.33 -13.62
C ASP A 269 -6.89 -13.06 -12.57
N VAL A 270 -7.09 -12.03 -11.74
CA VAL A 270 -6.21 -11.70 -10.62
C VAL A 270 -7.04 -11.31 -9.41
N VAL A 271 -6.71 -11.87 -8.25
CA VAL A 271 -7.21 -11.42 -6.95
C VAL A 271 -6.03 -10.87 -6.14
N VAL A 272 -6.14 -9.61 -5.73
CA VAL A 272 -5.06 -8.86 -5.07
C VAL A 272 -5.45 -8.49 -3.66
N SER A 273 -4.50 -8.55 -2.72
CA SER A 273 -4.60 -7.84 -1.44
C SER A 273 -3.23 -7.29 -1.02
N ILE A 274 -3.23 -6.06 -0.54
CA ILE A 274 -2.02 -5.37 -0.09
C ILE A 274 -2.18 -4.98 1.37
N GLY A 275 -1.53 -5.74 2.25
CA GLY A 275 -1.64 -5.46 3.67
C GLY A 275 -3.00 -5.88 4.26
N LEU A 276 -3.49 -7.06 3.92
CA LEU A 276 -4.77 -7.61 4.42
C LEU A 276 -4.57 -8.80 5.36
N LEU A 277 -3.76 -9.79 4.97
CA LEU A 277 -3.59 -11.05 5.69
C LEU A 277 -3.12 -10.86 7.14
N GLU A 278 -2.31 -9.85 7.40
CA GLU A 278 -1.79 -9.54 8.74
C GLU A 278 -2.85 -9.11 9.75
N HIS A 279 -4.04 -8.77 9.29
CA HIS A 279 -5.16 -8.35 10.11
C HIS A 279 -6.07 -9.50 10.56
N PHE A 280 -5.82 -10.68 10.03
CA PHE A 280 -6.52 -11.89 10.44
C PHE A 280 -5.69 -12.62 11.50
N PRO A 281 -6.25 -12.94 12.68
CA PRO A 281 -5.63 -13.87 13.62
C PRO A 281 -5.37 -15.24 12.98
N ASP A 282 -4.51 -16.05 13.62
CA ASP A 282 -4.04 -17.32 13.07
C ASP A 282 -5.21 -18.25 12.66
N GLU A 283 -6.24 -18.33 13.49
CA GLU A 283 -7.46 -19.10 13.27
C GLU A 283 -8.28 -18.65 12.04
N HIS A 284 -8.11 -17.44 11.56
CA HIS A 284 -8.84 -16.87 10.41
C HIS A 284 -7.96 -16.68 9.15
N LYS A 285 -6.70 -17.06 9.20
CA LYS A 285 -5.80 -16.93 8.04
C LYS A 285 -6.26 -17.78 6.86
N ALA A 286 -6.71 -19.01 7.13
CA ALA A 286 -7.23 -19.90 6.11
C ALA A 286 -8.47 -19.33 5.40
N GLU A 287 -9.37 -18.69 6.15
CA GLU A 287 -10.54 -18.00 5.62
C GLU A 287 -10.13 -16.84 4.69
N CYS A 288 -9.17 -16.02 5.11
CA CYS A 288 -8.65 -14.93 4.30
C CYS A 288 -8.08 -15.43 2.96
N ILE A 289 -7.31 -16.51 2.98
CA ILE A 289 -6.72 -17.08 1.75
C ILE A 289 -7.80 -17.69 0.86
N GLU A 290 -8.79 -18.36 1.45
CA GLU A 290 -9.91 -18.93 0.69
C GLU A 290 -10.73 -17.85 -0.04
N MET A 291 -10.90 -16.67 0.55
CA MET A 291 -11.55 -15.55 -0.15
C MET A 291 -10.82 -15.11 -1.41
N HIS A 292 -9.49 -15.27 -1.49
CA HIS A 292 -8.75 -15.04 -2.72
C HIS A 292 -8.98 -16.15 -3.75
N ARG A 293 -9.02 -17.40 -3.31
CA ARG A 293 -9.15 -18.58 -4.19
C ARG A 293 -10.51 -18.71 -4.83
N ARG A 294 -11.58 -18.52 -4.04
CA ARG A 294 -12.95 -18.78 -4.49
C ARG A 294 -13.43 -17.84 -5.60
N PHE A 295 -12.80 -16.68 -5.76
CA PHE A 295 -13.15 -15.73 -6.82
C PHE A 295 -12.28 -15.88 -8.07
N LEU A 296 -11.20 -16.65 -7.97
CA LEU A 296 -10.19 -16.76 -9.00
C LEU A 296 -10.62 -17.75 -10.11
N LYS A 297 -10.46 -17.34 -11.36
CA LYS A 297 -10.57 -18.25 -12.50
C LYS A 297 -9.51 -19.35 -12.43
N PRO A 298 -9.77 -20.53 -13.03
CA PRO A 298 -8.71 -21.52 -13.25
C PRO A 298 -7.51 -20.90 -13.98
N GLY A 299 -6.32 -21.08 -13.43
CA GLY A 299 -5.08 -20.50 -13.96
C GLY A 299 -4.83 -19.02 -13.64
N GLY A 300 -5.74 -18.36 -12.96
CA GLY A 300 -5.57 -16.97 -12.49
C GLY A 300 -4.53 -16.83 -11.41
N TYR A 301 -4.22 -15.58 -11.04
CA TYR A 301 -3.17 -15.24 -10.09
C TYR A 301 -3.73 -14.68 -8.80
N VAL A 302 -3.16 -15.10 -7.68
CA VAL A 302 -3.30 -14.43 -6.37
C VAL A 302 -2.04 -13.61 -6.11
N VAL A 303 -2.21 -12.34 -5.78
CA VAL A 303 -1.11 -11.46 -5.37
C VAL A 303 -1.38 -10.92 -3.99
N MET A 304 -0.49 -11.19 -3.05
CA MET A 304 -0.64 -10.76 -1.65
C MET A 304 0.63 -10.10 -1.15
N THR A 305 0.48 -9.08 -0.32
CA THR A 305 1.61 -8.53 0.45
C THR A 305 1.27 -8.39 1.91
N THR A 306 2.29 -8.44 2.76
CA THR A 306 2.19 -8.17 4.21
C THR A 306 3.37 -7.34 4.69
N PRO A 307 3.22 -6.53 5.75
CA PRO A 307 4.34 -5.82 6.38
C PRO A 307 5.42 -6.80 6.87
N ARG A 308 6.67 -6.45 6.60
CA ARG A 308 7.83 -7.27 6.98
C ARG A 308 8.10 -7.22 8.48
N ASN A 309 8.38 -8.38 9.06
CA ASN A 309 8.90 -8.49 10.40
C ASN A 309 10.39 -8.08 10.44
N GLN A 310 10.66 -6.80 10.56
CA GLN A 310 12.00 -6.22 10.67
C GLN A 310 12.03 -5.13 11.76
N PHE A 311 13.21 -4.83 12.28
CA PHE A 311 13.36 -3.85 13.36
C PHE A 311 12.68 -2.51 13.04
N LYS A 312 12.87 -1.98 11.82
CA LYS A 312 12.26 -0.70 11.40
C LYS A 312 10.73 -0.76 11.41
N SER A 313 10.13 -1.85 10.96
CA SER A 313 8.68 -2.03 10.99
C SER A 313 8.16 -2.14 12.42
N ARG A 314 8.84 -2.89 13.30
CA ARG A 314 8.47 -2.97 14.72
C ARG A 314 8.50 -1.59 15.38
N VAL A 315 9.57 -0.82 15.14
CA VAL A 315 9.68 0.56 15.66
C VAL A 315 8.54 1.42 15.12
N TYR A 316 8.28 1.39 13.81
CA TYR A 316 7.22 2.14 13.17
C TYR A 316 5.84 1.86 13.80
N TYR A 317 5.42 0.60 13.82
CA TYR A 317 4.10 0.23 14.34
C TYR A 317 3.95 0.47 15.84
N ASN A 318 5.02 0.45 16.61
CA ASN A 318 4.96 0.77 18.04
C ASN A 318 4.96 2.27 18.32
N LEU A 319 5.71 3.07 17.56
CA LEU A 319 5.75 4.53 17.76
C LEU A 319 4.52 5.24 17.17
N LEU A 320 4.01 4.74 16.03
CA LEU A 320 2.84 5.32 15.37
C LEU A 320 1.56 4.52 15.64
N SER A 321 1.51 3.81 16.77
CA SER A 321 0.36 2.97 17.12
C SER A 321 -0.96 3.73 17.10
N ASP A 322 -0.97 5.01 17.47
CA ASP A 322 -2.16 5.84 17.52
C ASP A 322 -2.76 6.14 16.12
N PHE A 323 -1.99 5.91 15.07
CA PHE A 323 -2.42 6.09 13.69
C PHE A 323 -2.70 4.78 12.97
N VAL A 324 -1.95 3.73 13.29
CA VAL A 324 -1.95 2.51 12.47
C VAL A 324 -2.44 1.26 13.19
N ASN A 325 -2.64 1.29 14.50
CA ASN A 325 -2.95 0.10 15.31
C ASN A 325 -4.28 0.19 16.07
N HIS A 326 -5.37 0.38 15.34
CA HIS A 326 -6.73 0.32 15.90
C HIS A 326 -7.34 -1.08 15.87
N GLY A 327 -6.74 -2.02 15.13
CA GLY A 327 -7.16 -3.40 15.01
C GLY A 327 -6.01 -4.40 15.16
N TYR A 328 -6.31 -5.69 15.04
CA TYR A 328 -5.32 -6.74 15.07
C TYR A 328 -4.29 -6.56 13.95
N ARG A 329 -3.01 -6.80 14.26
CA ARG A 329 -1.92 -6.71 13.29
C ARG A 329 -0.76 -7.63 13.64
N GLU A 330 -0.20 -8.25 12.61
CA GLU A 330 1.04 -9.00 12.67
C GLU A 330 2.07 -8.51 11.65
N LEU A 331 3.33 -8.79 11.91
CA LEU A 331 4.41 -8.60 10.96
C LEU A 331 4.98 -9.99 10.61
N MET A 332 5.17 -10.25 9.33
CA MET A 332 5.59 -11.56 8.83
C MET A 332 6.91 -11.47 8.08
N ASP A 333 7.60 -12.57 7.94
CA ASP A 333 8.61 -12.76 6.90
C ASP A 333 8.02 -13.49 5.68
N VAL A 334 8.80 -13.60 4.62
CA VAL A 334 8.38 -14.27 3.38
C VAL A 334 8.07 -15.75 3.61
N ASN A 335 8.80 -16.42 4.52
CA ASN A 335 8.61 -17.85 4.77
C ASN A 335 7.30 -18.11 5.51
N GLN A 336 7.00 -17.27 6.51
CA GLN A 336 5.75 -17.35 7.26
C GLN A 336 4.55 -17.12 6.35
N MET A 337 4.61 -16.06 5.54
CA MET A 337 3.56 -15.76 4.56
C MET A 337 3.40 -16.89 3.53
N GLY A 338 4.51 -17.41 3.02
CA GLY A 338 4.51 -18.52 2.05
C GLY A 338 3.99 -19.82 2.67
N LEU A 339 4.26 -20.08 3.94
CA LEU A 339 3.75 -21.26 4.62
C LEU A 339 2.23 -21.21 4.78
N TYR A 340 1.66 -20.08 5.19
CA TYR A 340 0.20 -19.88 5.19
C TYR A 340 -0.40 -20.12 3.80
N ALA A 341 0.19 -19.54 2.76
CA ALA A 341 -0.30 -19.72 1.39
C ALA A 341 -0.22 -21.18 0.95
N HIS A 342 0.91 -21.83 1.20
CA HIS A 342 1.13 -23.24 0.82
C HIS A 342 0.19 -24.19 1.56
N GLU A 343 0.02 -24.06 2.87
CA GLU A 343 -0.89 -24.88 3.68
C GLU A 343 -2.35 -24.74 3.22
N ASN A 344 -2.70 -23.58 2.62
CA ASN A 344 -4.05 -23.31 2.12
C ASN A 344 -4.20 -23.48 0.60
N GLY A 345 -3.38 -24.31 -0.04
CA GLY A 345 -3.58 -24.77 -1.41
C GLY A 345 -3.14 -23.81 -2.50
N LEU A 346 -2.25 -22.85 -2.18
CA LEU A 346 -1.63 -22.00 -3.18
C LEU A 346 -0.22 -22.51 -3.53
N GLU A 347 0.12 -22.45 -4.81
CA GLU A 347 1.46 -22.61 -5.35
C GLU A 347 2.14 -21.25 -5.44
N ILE A 348 3.30 -21.10 -4.82
CA ILE A 348 4.04 -19.84 -4.82
C ILE A 348 4.97 -19.83 -6.04
N LEU A 349 4.69 -18.95 -6.99
CA LEU A 349 5.46 -18.81 -8.22
C LEU A 349 6.64 -17.88 -8.02
N ARG A 350 6.42 -16.73 -7.39
CA ARG A 350 7.44 -15.73 -7.12
C ARG A 350 7.28 -15.19 -5.72
N ALA A 351 8.40 -14.87 -5.07
CA ALA A 351 8.44 -14.28 -3.76
C ALA A 351 9.49 -13.16 -3.71
N GLY A 352 9.21 -12.11 -2.95
CA GLY A 352 10.15 -11.00 -2.85
C GLY A 352 9.77 -10.00 -1.79
N VAL A 353 10.48 -8.88 -1.83
CA VAL A 353 10.29 -7.79 -0.88
C VAL A 353 10.17 -6.46 -1.60
N ILE A 354 9.23 -5.65 -1.17
CA ILE A 354 9.11 -4.25 -1.56
C ILE A 354 9.30 -3.42 -0.30
N LYS A 355 10.55 -3.01 -0.07
CA LYS A 355 10.99 -2.22 1.10
C LYS A 355 10.40 -2.73 2.44
N ALA A 356 9.23 -2.21 2.84
CA ALA A 356 8.58 -2.56 4.11
C ALA A 356 7.62 -3.74 4.02
N HIS A 357 7.34 -4.27 2.81
CA HIS A 357 6.43 -5.39 2.60
C HIS A 357 7.13 -6.61 2.00
N ASN A 358 6.65 -7.79 2.36
CA ASN A 358 6.84 -9.01 1.60
C ASN A 358 5.77 -9.09 0.52
N GLY A 359 6.04 -9.79 -0.58
CA GLY A 359 5.05 -10.06 -1.61
C GLY A 359 5.16 -11.49 -2.14
N LEU A 360 4.03 -12.06 -2.47
CA LEU A 360 3.90 -13.35 -3.12
C LEU A 360 3.03 -13.23 -4.35
N ILE A 361 3.43 -13.92 -5.42
CA ILE A 361 2.64 -14.17 -6.62
C ILE A 361 2.39 -15.66 -6.66
N MET A 362 1.11 -16.05 -6.77
CA MET A 362 0.68 -17.42 -6.53
C MET A 362 -0.40 -17.85 -7.55
N LYS A 363 -0.64 -19.14 -7.66
CA LYS A 363 -1.79 -19.76 -8.32
C LYS A 363 -2.44 -20.79 -7.41
N CYS A 364 -3.67 -21.17 -7.71
CA CYS A 364 -4.27 -22.36 -7.10
C CYS A 364 -3.50 -23.61 -7.54
N ARG A 365 -3.25 -24.52 -6.59
CA ARG A 365 -2.71 -25.86 -6.89
C ARG A 365 -3.74 -26.74 -7.55
#